data_7420d7a473a7027899e1d3ee6fbad785
#
_entry.id   7420d7a473a7027899e1d3ee6fbad785
#
_cell.length_a   1.000
_cell.length_b   1.000
_cell.length_c   1.000
_cell.angle_alpha   90.00
_cell.angle_beta   90.00
_cell.angle_gamma   90.00
#
_symmetry.space_group_name_H-M   'P 1'
#
loop_
_entity.id
_entity.type
_entity.pdbx_description
1 polymer ?
#
loop_
_entity_poly.entity_id
_entity_poly.type
_entity_poly.pdbx_seq_one_letter_code
_entity_poly.pdbx_strand_id
1 'polypeptide(L)' 'MKVGDLVKYSYHRKVGTGIIVGFDEDSDPIIRDNRSGVVCASWRTKVMVVSTK' A
#
# COMPACT_ATOMS: atom_id res chain seq x y z
N MET A 1 10.32 2.43 2.86
CA MET A 1 9.23 1.67 2.20
C MET A 1 9.77 1.09 0.90
N LYS A 2 9.59 -0.17 0.71
CA LYS A 2 10.15 -0.85 -0.45
C LYS A 2 9.28 -2.03 -0.85
N VAL A 3 9.50 -2.54 -2.06
CA VAL A 3 8.78 -3.71 -2.54
C VAL A 3 8.96 -4.87 -1.56
N GLY A 4 7.86 -5.53 -1.25
CA GLY A 4 7.86 -6.62 -0.30
C GLY A 4 7.44 -6.23 1.11
N ASP A 5 7.38 -4.94 1.39
CA ASP A 5 6.97 -4.49 2.72
C ASP A 5 5.48 -4.73 2.94
N LEU A 6 5.14 -5.20 4.14
CA LEU A 6 3.76 -5.30 4.55
C LEU A 6 3.32 -3.93 5.06
N VAL A 7 2.26 -3.41 4.50
CA VAL A 7 1.79 -2.08 4.84
C VAL A 7 0.31 -2.08 5.20
N LYS A 8 -0.04 -1.10 6.01
CA LYS A 8 -1.43 -0.81 6.31
C LYS A 8 -1.76 0.51 5.63
N TYR A 9 -2.85 0.56 4.91
CA TYR A 9 -3.23 1.78 4.21
C TYR A 9 -4.64 2.19 4.57
N SER A 10 -4.90 3.47 4.44
CA SER A 10 -6.20 4.04 4.72
C SER A 10 -6.59 4.99 3.59
N TYR A 11 -7.78 4.82 3.05
CA TYR A 11 -8.25 5.61 1.94
C TYR A 11 -9.77 5.71 2.00
N HIS A 12 -10.29 6.93 2.03
CA HIS A 12 -11.74 7.17 2.06
C HIS A 12 -12.46 6.34 3.12
N ARG A 13 -11.97 6.39 4.35
CA ARG A 13 -12.54 5.66 5.48
C ARG A 13 -12.41 4.15 5.39
N LYS A 14 -11.73 3.68 4.38
CA LYS A 14 -11.45 2.25 4.26
C LYS A 14 -10.03 1.99 4.72
N VAL A 15 -9.87 0.91 5.45
CA VAL A 15 -8.56 0.51 5.94
C VAL A 15 -8.29 -0.90 5.45
N GLY A 16 -7.09 -1.11 4.98
CA GLY A 16 -6.69 -2.42 4.50
C GLY A 16 -5.23 -2.67 4.72
N THR A 17 -4.82 -3.90 4.49
CA THR A 17 -3.42 -4.28 4.55
C THR A 17 -3.05 -4.98 3.26
N GLY A 18 -1.80 -4.83 2.88
CA GLY A 18 -1.31 -5.47 1.67
C GLY A 18 0.20 -5.41 1.62
N ILE A 19 0.72 -5.82 0.48
CA ILE A 19 2.16 -5.86 0.27
C ILE A 19 2.50 -4.97 -0.92
N ILE A 20 3.56 -4.18 -0.77
CA ILE A 20 4.02 -3.32 -1.85
C ILE A 20 4.62 -4.17 -2.95
N VAL A 21 4.10 -4.03 -4.15
CA VAL A 21 4.59 -4.78 -5.31
C VAL A 21 5.33 -3.90 -6.31
N GLY A 22 5.28 -2.59 -6.12
CA GLY A 22 5.98 -1.67 -7.00
C GLY A 22 5.67 -0.23 -6.65
N PHE A 23 6.13 0.67 -7.48
CA PHE A 23 5.86 2.09 -7.36
C PHE A 23 5.53 2.63 -8.74
N ASP A 24 4.64 3.60 -8.81
CA ASP A 24 4.27 4.20 -10.08
C ASP A 24 5.22 5.36 -10.44
N GLU A 25 4.88 6.10 -11.49
CA GLU A 25 5.72 7.20 -11.97
C GLU A 25 5.92 8.29 -10.92
N ASP A 26 4.95 8.46 -10.05
CA ASP A 26 5.00 9.49 -9.01
C ASP A 26 5.62 8.99 -7.73
N SER A 27 6.17 7.80 -7.76
CA SER A 27 6.75 7.13 -6.59
C SER A 27 5.71 6.76 -5.54
N ASP A 28 4.46 6.66 -5.93
CA ASP A 28 3.41 6.20 -5.04
C ASP A 28 3.42 4.67 -5.02
N PRO A 29 3.27 4.06 -3.85
CA PRO A 29 3.32 2.61 -3.76
C PRO A 29 2.12 1.95 -4.42
N ILE A 30 2.39 0.84 -5.08
CA ILE A 30 1.35 -0.02 -5.62
C ILE A 30 1.24 -1.18 -4.65
N ILE A 31 0.08 -1.32 -4.04
CA ILE A 31 -0.14 -2.27 -2.97
C ILE A 31 -1.04 -3.39 -3.46
N ARG A 32 -0.65 -4.61 -3.19
CA ARG A 32 -1.50 -5.74 -3.47
C ARG A 32 -2.26 -6.09 -2.19
N ASP A 33 -3.56 -5.85 -2.23
CA ASP A 33 -4.43 -6.14 -1.10
C ASP A 33 -4.91 -7.57 -1.19
N ASN A 34 -5.00 -8.24 -0.05
CA ASN A 34 -5.42 -9.63 0.01
C ASN A 34 -6.86 -9.84 -0.44
N ARG A 35 -7.68 -8.83 -0.33
CA ARG A 35 -9.11 -8.95 -0.67
C ARG A 35 -9.43 -8.34 -2.02
N SER A 36 -8.92 -7.18 -2.25
CA SER A 36 -9.32 -6.38 -3.41
C SER A 36 -8.40 -6.53 -4.61
N GLY A 37 -7.31 -7.20 -4.44
CA GLY A 37 -6.30 -7.29 -5.48
C GLY A 37 -5.36 -6.11 -5.43
N VAL A 38 -5.08 -5.49 -6.57
CA VAL A 38 -4.11 -4.41 -6.62
C VAL A 38 -4.77 -3.07 -6.35
N VAL A 39 -4.19 -2.31 -5.45
CA VAL A 39 -4.64 -0.97 -5.10
C VAL A 39 -3.48 -0.02 -5.29
N CYS A 40 -3.67 1.03 -6.07
CA CYS A 40 -2.65 2.05 -6.24
C CYS A 40 -2.85 3.13 -5.19
N ALA A 41 -1.85 3.35 -4.38
CA ALA A 41 -1.92 4.42 -3.40
C ALA A 41 -1.74 5.76 -4.11
N SER A 42 -2.34 6.78 -3.56
CA SER A 42 -2.18 8.12 -4.08
C SER A 42 -1.72 9.01 -2.94
N TRP A 43 -1.48 10.28 -3.23
CA TRP A 43 -1.04 11.21 -2.18
C TRP A 43 -2.06 11.35 -1.05
N ARG A 44 -3.30 10.99 -1.30
CA ARG A 44 -4.36 11.03 -0.28
C ARG A 44 -4.41 9.76 0.56
N THR A 45 -3.76 8.73 0.12
CA THR A 45 -3.76 7.47 0.83
C THR A 45 -2.65 7.48 1.87
N LYS A 46 -3.01 7.18 3.10
CA LYS A 46 -2.01 7.06 4.16
C LYS A 46 -1.52 5.62 4.18
N VAL A 47 -0.22 5.47 4.11
CA VAL A 47 0.41 4.14 4.07
C VAL A 47 1.44 4.07 5.17
N MET A 48 1.38 2.99 5.95
CA MET A 48 2.35 2.74 7.01
C MET A 48 2.91 1.34 6.89
N VAL A 49 4.22 1.23 7.05
CA VAL A 49 4.86 -0.08 7.13
C VAL A 49 4.48 -0.71 8.46
N VAL A 50 3.88 -1.89 8.41
CA VAL A 50 3.37 -2.56 9.59
C VAL A 50 4.38 -3.54 10.16
N SER A 51 5.12 -4.22 9.29
CA SER A 51 6.00 -5.26 9.74
C SER A 51 7.33 -5.20 9.04
N THR A 52 8.35 -5.42 9.75
CA THR A 52 9.67 -5.51 9.21
C THR A 52 10.24 -6.89 9.36
N LYS A 53 9.67 -7.72 9.77
CA LYS A 53 10.08 -8.97 9.94
C LYS A 53 10.70 -9.49 10.26
#